data_2dda98ae46c78c80b951a10423377ce1
#
_entry.id   2dda98ae46c78c80b951a10423377ce1
#
_cell.length_a   1.000
_cell.length_b   1.000
_cell.length_c   1.000
_cell.angle_alpha   90.00
_cell.angle_beta   90.00
_cell.angle_gamma   90.00
#
_symmetry.space_group_name_H-M   'P 1'
#
loop_
_entity.id
_entity.type
_entity.pdbx_description
1 polymer ?
#
loop_
_entity_poly.entity_id
_entity_poly.type
_entity_poly.pdbx_seq_one_letter_code
_entity_poly.pdbx_strand_id
1 'polypeptide(L)'
;MIAVILAAGMAKRLRPLTDNTPKCLLDVKGRSLLERSMDAIMASGVRDFVIVTGYLNHMIEDFVKSHYGDSIRVTFIHNVLYDSTNNIYSLWLAGQAVAGKEFLLLDSDLLYDPQIVKNVLASKSANVLTLIRHELGEEEMKVVLGADGNISEISKTCSPKAAAGESLGIEKIGAAYSTALYAELEKMMNVEHLENTFYELAFERLIPQGHTYTVWDASDYFSCELDTVEDFENAKSTIPLD
;
A
#
# COMPACT_ATOMS: atom_id res chain seq x y z
N MET A 1 12.01 1.14 -11.84
CA MET A 1 11.07 0.98 -10.70
C MET A 1 9.95 1.98 -10.85
N ILE A 2 8.71 1.56 -10.71
CA ILE A 2 7.52 2.40 -10.69
C ILE A 2 6.95 2.34 -9.26
N ALA A 3 6.46 3.43 -8.71
CA ALA A 3 5.71 3.41 -7.45
C ALA A 3 4.20 3.42 -7.76
N VAL A 4 3.46 2.49 -7.19
CA VAL A 4 2.00 2.40 -7.27
C VAL A 4 1.42 2.81 -5.92
N ILE A 5 0.59 3.83 -5.90
CA ILE A 5 -0.08 4.31 -4.67
C ILE A 5 -1.58 4.12 -4.84
N LEU A 6 -2.20 3.37 -3.92
CA LEU A 6 -3.65 3.14 -3.91
C LEU A 6 -4.34 4.22 -3.07
N ALA A 7 -4.95 5.20 -3.72
CA ALA A 7 -5.52 6.38 -3.08
C ALA A 7 -7.00 6.63 -3.49
N ALA A 8 -7.77 5.55 -3.71
CA ALA A 8 -9.14 5.66 -4.21
C ALA A 8 -10.20 5.75 -3.09
N GLY A 9 -9.89 5.35 -1.87
CA GLY A 9 -10.83 5.14 -0.78
C GLY A 9 -11.47 6.40 -0.22
N MET A 10 -12.68 6.27 0.35
CA MET A 10 -13.45 7.36 0.98
C MET A 10 -13.09 7.62 2.44
N ALA A 11 -12.42 6.69 3.11
CA ALA A 11 -12.07 6.76 4.53
C ALA A 11 -13.22 7.25 5.43
N LYS A 12 -14.37 6.59 5.36
CA LYS A 12 -15.63 7.00 6.05
C LYS A 12 -15.47 7.08 7.57
N ARG A 13 -14.56 6.30 8.17
CA ARG A 13 -14.29 6.29 9.61
C ARG A 13 -13.59 7.57 10.11
N LEU A 14 -12.94 8.30 9.21
CA LEU A 14 -12.27 9.59 9.48
C LEU A 14 -13.19 10.82 9.36
N ARG A 15 -14.48 10.65 9.05
CA ARG A 15 -15.40 11.78 8.98
C ARG A 15 -15.52 12.47 10.34
N PRO A 16 -15.64 13.81 10.38
CA PRO A 16 -15.85 14.73 9.25
C PRO A 16 -14.57 15.18 8.51
N LEU A 17 -13.37 14.76 8.91
CA LEU A 17 -12.10 15.19 8.29
C LEU A 17 -12.04 14.88 6.79
N THR A 18 -12.65 13.78 6.39
CA THR A 18 -12.65 13.30 4.99
C THR A 18 -13.92 13.69 4.21
N ASP A 19 -14.78 14.55 4.72
CA ASP A 19 -15.97 14.98 3.97
C ASP A 19 -15.61 15.80 2.72
N ASN A 20 -14.54 16.58 2.78
CA ASN A 20 -14.10 17.46 1.71
C ASN A 20 -12.60 17.33 1.39
N THR A 21 -11.91 16.33 1.94
CA THR A 21 -10.48 16.12 1.75
C THR A 21 -10.19 14.62 1.66
N PRO A 22 -9.52 14.13 0.60
CA PRO A 22 -9.13 12.72 0.56
C PRO A 22 -8.17 12.39 1.72
N LYS A 23 -8.27 11.19 2.31
CA LYS A 23 -7.44 10.75 3.44
C LYS A 23 -5.96 11.02 3.23
N CYS A 24 -5.45 10.68 2.05
CA CYS A 24 -4.03 10.85 1.73
C CYS A 24 -3.56 12.32 1.68
N LEU A 25 -4.48 13.28 1.59
CA LEU A 25 -4.19 14.72 1.65
C LEU A 25 -4.43 15.34 3.03
N LEU A 26 -4.82 14.58 4.04
CA LEU A 26 -4.92 15.10 5.41
C LEU A 26 -3.55 15.57 5.91
N ASP A 27 -3.53 16.76 6.48
CA ASP A 27 -2.32 17.40 6.99
C ASP A 27 -1.93 16.86 8.37
N VAL A 28 -0.71 16.35 8.48
CA VAL A 28 -0.09 15.96 9.74
C VAL A 28 1.17 16.82 9.94
N LYS A 29 1.11 17.82 10.80
CA LYS A 29 2.21 18.76 11.07
C LYS A 29 2.76 19.44 9.81
N GLY A 30 1.87 20.01 8.99
CA GLY A 30 2.22 20.83 7.84
C GLY A 30 2.51 20.08 6.55
N ARG A 31 2.39 18.74 6.55
CA ARG A 31 2.59 17.91 5.35
C ARG A 31 1.53 16.82 5.25
N SER A 32 1.04 16.53 4.05
CA SER A 32 0.09 15.46 3.83
C SER A 32 0.74 14.07 3.84
N LEU A 33 -0.06 13.02 4.03
CA LEU A 33 0.44 11.62 3.94
C LEU A 33 1.02 11.34 2.56
N LEU A 34 0.31 11.75 1.51
CA LEU A 34 0.75 11.56 0.14
C LEU A 34 2.07 12.26 -0.16
N GLU A 35 2.23 13.51 0.31
CA GLU A 35 3.48 14.27 0.19
C GLU A 35 4.64 13.53 0.85
N ARG A 36 4.47 13.08 2.11
CA ARG A 36 5.51 12.34 2.83
C ARG A 36 5.91 11.05 2.10
N SER A 37 4.91 10.30 1.64
CA SER A 37 5.16 9.05 0.90
C SER A 37 5.88 9.29 -0.43
N MET A 38 5.43 10.27 -1.21
CA MET A 38 6.05 10.60 -2.49
C MET A 38 7.48 11.10 -2.31
N ASP A 39 7.74 11.96 -1.31
CA ASP A 39 9.08 12.46 -1.02
C ASP A 39 10.03 11.34 -0.56
N ALA A 40 9.58 10.41 0.28
CA ALA A 40 10.36 9.24 0.71
C ALA A 40 10.74 8.36 -0.49
N ILE A 41 9.80 8.12 -1.39
CA ILE A 41 10.00 7.36 -2.63
C ILE A 41 10.97 8.10 -3.55
N MET A 42 10.80 9.40 -3.72
CA MET A 42 11.67 10.25 -4.54
C MET A 42 13.10 10.33 -3.98
N ALA A 43 13.25 10.41 -2.66
CA ALA A 43 14.55 10.38 -1.99
C ALA A 43 15.30 9.06 -2.25
N SER A 44 14.56 7.98 -2.50
CA SER A 44 15.10 6.67 -2.89
C SER A 44 15.36 6.52 -4.39
N GLY A 45 15.22 7.60 -5.19
CA GLY A 45 15.58 7.63 -6.62
C GLY A 45 14.44 7.25 -7.58
N VAL A 46 13.23 6.94 -7.10
CA VAL A 46 12.08 6.64 -7.94
C VAL A 46 11.41 7.94 -8.41
N ARG A 47 11.04 8.00 -9.70
CA ARG A 47 10.42 9.19 -10.31
C ARG A 47 9.20 8.84 -11.17
N ASP A 48 8.89 7.56 -11.33
CA ASP A 48 7.73 7.07 -12.07
C ASP A 48 6.66 6.67 -11.08
N PHE A 49 5.49 7.28 -11.17
CA PHE A 49 4.36 7.03 -10.28
C PHE A 49 3.12 6.60 -11.05
N VAL A 50 2.40 5.66 -10.49
CA VAL A 50 1.01 5.33 -10.85
C VAL A 50 0.18 5.56 -9.60
N ILE A 51 -0.77 6.48 -9.66
CA ILE A 51 -1.64 6.78 -8.52
C ILE A 51 -3.06 6.39 -8.90
N VAL A 52 -3.61 5.41 -8.21
CA VAL A 52 -4.99 5.00 -8.41
C VAL A 52 -5.88 5.87 -7.52
N THR A 53 -6.65 6.72 -8.15
CA THR A 53 -7.53 7.70 -7.50
C THR A 53 -8.99 7.27 -7.56
N GLY A 54 -9.84 7.85 -6.71
CA GLY A 54 -11.28 7.59 -6.69
C GLY A 54 -12.03 8.76 -6.05
N TYR A 55 -12.31 8.66 -4.75
CA TYR A 55 -12.95 9.72 -4.00
C TYR A 55 -12.15 11.03 -4.06
N LEU A 56 -12.82 12.13 -4.45
CA LEU A 56 -12.21 13.45 -4.61
C LEU A 56 -10.91 13.45 -5.45
N ASN A 57 -10.86 12.60 -6.50
CA ASN A 57 -9.70 12.39 -7.35
C ASN A 57 -9.04 13.67 -7.86
N HIS A 58 -9.84 14.69 -8.24
CA HIS A 58 -9.34 15.98 -8.74
C HIS A 58 -8.41 16.66 -7.74
N MET A 59 -8.69 16.57 -6.43
CA MET A 59 -7.83 17.18 -5.41
C MET A 59 -6.46 16.51 -5.35
N ILE A 60 -6.41 15.18 -5.46
CA ILE A 60 -5.16 14.41 -5.49
C ILE A 60 -4.36 14.77 -6.73
N GLU A 61 -5.01 14.78 -7.89
CA GLU A 61 -4.36 15.10 -9.17
C GLU A 61 -3.81 16.54 -9.19
N ASP A 62 -4.61 17.52 -8.74
CA ASP A 62 -4.22 18.92 -8.68
C ASP A 62 -3.06 19.14 -7.70
N PHE A 63 -3.11 18.49 -6.52
CA PHE A 63 -2.02 18.52 -5.56
C PHE A 63 -0.72 18.00 -6.18
N VAL A 64 -0.73 16.80 -6.75
CA VAL A 64 0.46 16.17 -7.32
C VAL A 64 1.02 16.99 -8.49
N LYS A 65 0.16 17.46 -9.39
CA LYS A 65 0.57 18.29 -10.54
C LYS A 65 1.19 19.62 -10.11
N SER A 66 0.56 20.29 -9.12
CA SER A 66 1.03 21.58 -8.65
C SER A 66 2.29 21.50 -7.79
N HIS A 67 2.42 20.45 -6.98
CA HIS A 67 3.53 20.31 -6.04
C HIS A 67 4.80 19.77 -6.70
N TYR A 68 4.65 18.78 -7.58
CA TYR A 68 5.78 18.05 -8.16
C TYR A 68 6.10 18.45 -9.61
N GLY A 69 5.11 18.92 -10.39
CA GLY A 69 5.30 19.37 -11.77
C GLY A 69 6.08 18.35 -12.61
N ASP A 70 7.11 18.83 -13.29
CA ASP A 70 7.94 18.02 -14.18
C ASP A 70 9.04 17.20 -13.45
N SER A 71 9.09 17.26 -12.11
CA SER A 71 10.09 16.49 -11.33
C SER A 71 9.83 14.99 -11.29
N ILE A 72 8.63 14.58 -11.68
CA ILE A 72 8.18 13.18 -11.73
C ILE A 72 7.42 12.89 -13.03
N ARG A 73 7.28 11.59 -13.35
CA ARG A 73 6.32 11.10 -14.34
C ARG A 73 5.17 10.42 -13.59
N VAL A 74 3.96 10.93 -13.72
CA VAL A 74 2.78 10.38 -13.03
C VAL A 74 1.71 9.96 -14.03
N THR A 75 1.16 8.77 -13.81
CA THR A 75 -0.03 8.26 -14.47
C THR A 75 -1.14 8.14 -13.43
N PHE A 76 -2.24 8.88 -13.62
CA PHE A 76 -3.42 8.72 -12.79
C PHE A 76 -4.35 7.68 -13.42
N ILE A 77 -4.87 6.78 -12.59
CA ILE A 77 -5.86 5.78 -12.98
C ILE A 77 -7.07 5.97 -12.07
N HIS A 78 -8.22 6.25 -12.66
CA HIS A 78 -9.43 6.54 -11.88
C HIS A 78 -10.24 5.27 -11.66
N ASN A 79 -10.36 4.85 -10.40
CA ASN A 79 -11.33 3.84 -9.99
C ASN A 79 -12.70 4.48 -9.85
N VAL A 80 -13.53 4.36 -10.86
CA VAL A 80 -14.90 4.94 -10.87
C VAL A 80 -15.86 4.18 -9.96
N LEU A 81 -15.48 2.97 -9.49
CA LEU A 81 -16.25 2.11 -8.59
C LEU A 81 -15.70 2.14 -7.15
N TYR A 82 -14.99 3.20 -6.78
CA TYR A 82 -14.32 3.33 -5.48
C TYR A 82 -15.25 3.21 -4.26
N ASP A 83 -16.54 3.45 -4.41
CA ASP A 83 -17.54 3.40 -3.34
C ASP A 83 -18.14 2.01 -3.12
N SER A 84 -17.92 1.09 -4.06
CA SER A 84 -18.48 -0.26 -4.10
C SER A 84 -17.44 -1.37 -4.23
N THR A 85 -16.17 -1.03 -4.46
CA THR A 85 -15.05 -1.97 -4.57
C THR A 85 -14.02 -1.75 -3.44
N ASN A 86 -13.15 -2.75 -3.22
CA ASN A 86 -12.05 -2.64 -2.27
C ASN A 86 -10.69 -2.39 -2.99
N ASN A 87 -9.60 -2.36 -2.23
CA ASN A 87 -8.25 -2.04 -2.71
C ASN A 87 -7.74 -3.00 -3.80
N ILE A 88 -8.18 -4.27 -3.83
CA ILE A 88 -7.86 -5.23 -4.90
C ILE A 88 -8.26 -4.73 -6.29
N TYR A 89 -9.41 -4.09 -6.40
CA TYR A 89 -9.87 -3.55 -7.69
C TYR A 89 -9.00 -2.38 -8.15
N SER A 90 -8.58 -1.53 -7.22
CA SER A 90 -7.61 -0.46 -7.50
C SER A 90 -6.26 -1.02 -7.96
N LEU A 91 -5.76 -2.07 -7.29
CA LEU A 91 -4.53 -2.75 -7.72
C LEU A 91 -4.68 -3.39 -9.11
N TRP A 92 -5.80 -4.05 -9.38
CA TRP A 92 -6.07 -4.61 -10.72
C TRP A 92 -6.05 -3.54 -11.81
N LEU A 93 -6.69 -2.39 -11.58
CA LEU A 93 -6.68 -1.27 -12.52
C LEU A 93 -5.26 -0.76 -12.81
N ALA A 94 -4.37 -0.75 -11.81
CA ALA A 94 -2.96 -0.36 -11.97
C ALA A 94 -2.21 -1.25 -12.97
N GLY A 95 -2.71 -2.46 -13.24
CA GLY A 95 -2.15 -3.40 -14.20
C GLY A 95 -1.96 -2.84 -15.60
N GLN A 96 -2.78 -1.89 -16.02
CA GLN A 96 -2.63 -1.19 -17.29
C GLN A 96 -1.23 -0.54 -17.46
N ALA A 97 -0.62 -0.17 -16.35
CA ALA A 97 0.68 0.50 -16.33
C ALA A 97 1.84 -0.40 -15.85
N VAL A 98 1.59 -1.39 -14.97
CA VAL A 98 2.65 -2.09 -14.25
C VAL A 98 2.64 -3.61 -14.40
N ALA A 99 1.65 -4.23 -15.06
CA ALA A 99 1.66 -5.68 -15.27
C ALA A 99 2.95 -6.15 -15.95
N GLY A 100 3.62 -7.15 -15.35
CA GLY A 100 4.90 -7.69 -15.81
C GLY A 100 6.12 -6.81 -15.57
N LYS A 101 5.97 -5.69 -14.86
CA LYS A 101 7.07 -4.80 -14.49
C LYS A 101 7.36 -4.90 -12.99
N GLU A 102 8.56 -4.49 -12.61
CA GLU A 102 8.93 -4.29 -11.21
C GLU A 102 8.33 -2.99 -10.68
N PHE A 103 7.67 -3.04 -9.51
CA PHE A 103 7.08 -1.87 -8.88
C PHE A 103 7.11 -1.94 -7.35
N LEU A 104 6.98 -0.79 -6.72
CA LEU A 104 6.72 -0.62 -5.30
C LEU A 104 5.24 -0.32 -5.12
N LEU A 105 4.53 -1.13 -4.33
CA LEU A 105 3.13 -0.90 -3.96
C LEU A 105 3.06 -0.22 -2.61
N LEU A 106 2.17 0.76 -2.44
CA LEU A 106 1.91 1.44 -1.17
C LEU A 106 0.42 1.74 -1.00
N ASP A 107 -0.07 1.50 0.20
CA ASP A 107 -1.33 2.09 0.66
C ASP A 107 -1.13 3.57 1.01
N SER A 108 -2.15 4.39 0.80
CA SER A 108 -2.03 5.86 0.89
C SER A 108 -2.37 6.45 2.25
N ASP A 109 -2.65 5.60 3.23
CA ASP A 109 -3.08 5.94 4.59
C ASP A 109 -1.98 5.78 5.65
N LEU A 110 -0.79 5.47 5.19
CA LEU A 110 0.36 5.22 6.03
C LEU A 110 1.11 6.51 6.38
N LEU A 111 1.49 6.62 7.63
CA LEU A 111 2.48 7.57 8.13
C LEU A 111 3.67 6.75 8.65
N TYR A 112 4.85 6.93 8.07
CA TYR A 112 5.99 6.05 8.33
C TYR A 112 7.34 6.75 8.18
N ASP A 113 8.37 6.17 8.81
CA ASP A 113 9.76 6.60 8.65
C ASP A 113 10.25 6.36 7.20
N PRO A 114 10.76 7.38 6.50
CA PRO A 114 11.27 7.25 5.12
C PRO A 114 12.33 6.15 4.94
N GLN A 115 13.04 5.75 6.00
CA GLN A 115 14.03 4.66 5.94
C GLN A 115 13.39 3.31 5.57
N ILE A 116 12.09 3.12 5.85
CA ILE A 116 11.36 1.90 5.49
C ILE A 116 11.41 1.69 3.97
N VAL A 117 10.95 2.67 3.19
CA VAL A 117 10.97 2.61 1.72
C VAL A 117 12.39 2.44 1.19
N LYS A 118 13.36 3.18 1.74
CA LYS A 118 14.76 3.08 1.35
C LYS A 118 15.31 1.66 1.54
N ASN A 119 15.04 1.03 2.67
CA ASN A 119 15.52 -0.32 2.99
C ASN A 119 14.82 -1.39 2.17
N VAL A 120 13.51 -1.27 1.95
CA VAL A 120 12.73 -2.16 1.08
C VAL A 120 13.27 -2.13 -0.34
N LEU A 121 13.53 -0.95 -0.89
CA LEU A 121 14.09 -0.78 -2.24
C LEU A 121 15.55 -1.28 -2.33
N ALA A 122 16.34 -1.13 -1.29
CA ALA A 122 17.72 -1.60 -1.22
C ALA A 122 17.84 -3.12 -1.03
N SER A 123 16.76 -3.82 -0.69
CA SER A 123 16.76 -5.27 -0.53
C SER A 123 17.18 -5.98 -1.82
N LYS A 124 18.00 -7.04 -1.70
CA LYS A 124 18.40 -7.89 -2.81
C LYS A 124 17.29 -8.82 -3.28
N SER A 125 16.27 -9.08 -2.44
CA SER A 125 15.12 -9.88 -2.81
C SER A 125 14.28 -9.13 -3.84
N ALA A 126 13.79 -9.86 -4.85
CA ALA A 126 12.92 -9.30 -5.88
C ALA A 126 11.54 -8.94 -5.31
N ASN A 127 11.04 -9.73 -4.35
CA ASN A 127 9.76 -9.52 -3.70
C ASN A 127 10.00 -9.34 -2.21
N VAL A 128 9.56 -8.21 -1.66
CA VAL A 128 9.71 -7.87 -0.24
C VAL A 128 8.38 -7.35 0.27
N LEU A 129 7.89 -7.91 1.36
CA LEU A 129 6.74 -7.39 2.11
C LEU A 129 7.25 -6.80 3.41
N THR A 130 6.79 -5.61 3.74
CA THR A 130 7.13 -4.94 4.99
C THR A 130 6.22 -5.43 6.10
N LEU A 131 6.80 -5.84 7.21
CA LEU A 131 6.11 -6.41 8.37
C LEU A 131 6.38 -5.56 9.61
N ILE A 132 5.38 -5.38 10.45
CA ILE A 132 5.51 -4.81 11.80
C ILE A 132 5.04 -5.82 12.85
N ARG A 133 5.69 -5.81 14.01
CA ARG A 133 5.38 -6.69 15.14
C ARG A 133 4.77 -5.90 16.27
N HIS A 134 3.57 -6.26 16.63
CA HIS A 134 2.83 -5.76 17.79
C HIS A 134 1.82 -6.82 18.25
N GLU A 135 1.01 -6.54 19.24
CA GLU A 135 -0.08 -7.42 19.66
C GLU A 135 -1.15 -7.44 18.55
N LEU A 136 -1.47 -8.64 18.05
CA LEU A 136 -2.36 -8.84 16.93
C LEU A 136 -3.76 -9.22 17.39
N GLY A 137 -4.77 -8.56 16.85
CA GLY A 137 -6.19 -8.85 17.03
C GLY A 137 -6.82 -9.57 15.82
N GLU A 138 -8.05 -9.20 15.50
CA GLU A 138 -8.82 -9.79 14.38
C GLU A 138 -8.73 -8.95 13.09
N GLU A 139 -8.51 -7.64 13.21
CA GLU A 139 -8.56 -6.70 12.08
C GLU A 139 -7.28 -6.65 11.23
N GLU A 140 -6.14 -7.02 11.81
CA GLU A 140 -4.84 -6.91 11.17
C GLU A 140 -4.66 -7.93 10.04
N MET A 141 -3.94 -7.51 9.00
CA MET A 141 -3.50 -8.38 7.90
C MET A 141 -2.29 -9.21 8.34
N LYS A 142 -2.58 -10.34 8.97
CA LYS A 142 -1.60 -11.22 9.61
C LYS A 142 -0.75 -11.97 8.59
N VAL A 143 0.56 -12.06 8.88
CA VAL A 143 1.55 -12.75 8.07
C VAL A 143 2.14 -13.91 8.85
N VAL A 144 2.08 -15.12 8.29
CA VAL A 144 2.71 -16.33 8.83
C VAL A 144 3.92 -16.68 7.96
N LEU A 145 5.04 -17.04 8.62
CA LEU A 145 6.26 -17.42 7.94
C LEU A 145 6.40 -18.95 7.86
N GLY A 146 6.85 -19.42 6.72
CA GLY A 146 7.28 -20.80 6.53
C GLY A 146 8.65 -21.09 7.15
N ALA A 147 9.06 -22.35 7.13
CA ALA A 147 10.35 -22.79 7.66
C ALA A 147 11.55 -22.20 6.90
N ASP A 148 11.35 -21.73 5.69
CA ASP A 148 12.34 -21.07 4.84
C ASP A 148 12.44 -19.55 5.08
N GLY A 149 11.59 -19.00 5.99
CA GLY A 149 11.53 -17.58 6.33
C GLY A 149 10.74 -16.72 5.33
N ASN A 150 10.19 -17.31 4.27
CA ASN A 150 9.27 -16.62 3.37
C ASN A 150 7.83 -16.69 3.88
N ILE A 151 6.95 -15.88 3.31
CA ILE A 151 5.54 -15.89 3.69
C ILE A 151 4.89 -17.20 3.24
N SER A 152 4.20 -17.87 4.18
CA SER A 152 3.42 -19.08 3.94
C SER A 152 1.91 -18.86 3.98
N GLU A 153 1.44 -17.82 4.71
CA GLU A 153 0.05 -17.40 4.77
C GLU A 153 -0.01 -15.87 4.98
N ILE A 154 -1.00 -15.22 4.38
CA ILE A 154 -1.30 -13.80 4.61
C ILE A 154 -2.80 -13.59 4.58
N SER A 155 -3.41 -13.28 5.72
CA SER A 155 -4.86 -13.10 5.84
C SER A 155 -5.23 -12.49 7.18
N LYS A 156 -6.37 -11.81 7.23
CA LYS A 156 -7.01 -11.40 8.51
C LYS A 156 -7.44 -12.60 9.35
N THR A 157 -7.68 -13.76 8.73
CA THR A 157 -8.16 -14.98 9.40
C THR A 157 -7.04 -15.88 9.94
N CYS A 158 -5.77 -15.59 9.66
CA CYS A 158 -4.65 -16.29 10.27
C CYS A 158 -4.70 -16.20 11.80
N SER A 159 -4.25 -17.27 12.46
CA SER A 159 -4.16 -17.26 13.92
C SER A 159 -3.14 -16.22 14.40
N PRO A 160 -3.49 -15.29 15.31
CA PRO A 160 -2.55 -14.34 15.88
C PRO A 160 -1.33 -15.00 16.53
N LYS A 161 -1.49 -16.21 17.07
CA LYS A 161 -0.39 -16.98 17.72
C LYS A 161 0.60 -17.56 16.72
N ALA A 162 0.19 -17.80 15.47
CA ALA A 162 1.04 -18.31 14.41
C ALA A 162 1.69 -17.18 13.60
N ALA A 163 1.10 -15.99 13.65
CA ALA A 163 1.56 -14.86 12.87
C ALA A 163 2.89 -14.31 13.39
N ALA A 164 3.76 -13.95 12.47
CA ALA A 164 5.02 -13.27 12.75
C ALA A 164 4.83 -11.76 12.97
N GLY A 165 3.74 -11.19 12.44
CA GLY A 165 3.38 -9.78 12.52
C GLY A 165 2.28 -9.44 11.53
N GLU A 166 2.10 -8.16 11.27
CA GLU A 166 1.14 -7.57 10.34
C GLU A 166 1.85 -7.02 9.10
N SER A 167 1.19 -7.13 7.93
CA SER A 167 1.62 -6.43 6.70
C SER A 167 1.41 -4.94 6.87
N LEU A 168 2.43 -4.13 6.57
CA LEU A 168 2.35 -2.66 6.67
C LEU A 168 1.74 -2.01 5.43
N GLY A 169 1.49 -2.74 4.34
CA GLY A 169 1.00 -2.12 3.09
C GLY A 169 2.09 -1.39 2.30
N ILE A 170 3.34 -1.86 2.37
CA ILE A 170 4.47 -1.43 1.54
C ILE A 170 5.18 -2.66 1.00
N GLU A 171 5.07 -2.92 -0.31
CA GLU A 171 5.61 -4.12 -0.94
C GLU A 171 6.46 -3.78 -2.17
N LYS A 172 7.65 -4.38 -2.23
CA LYS A 172 8.44 -4.44 -3.46
C LYS A 172 8.05 -5.68 -4.25
N ILE A 173 7.64 -5.50 -5.49
CA ILE A 173 7.11 -6.57 -6.35
C ILE A 173 7.98 -6.66 -7.60
N GLY A 174 8.67 -7.79 -7.78
CA GLY A 174 9.49 -8.07 -8.94
C GLY A 174 8.67 -8.41 -10.18
N ALA A 175 9.26 -8.29 -11.37
CA ALA A 175 8.58 -8.45 -12.66
C ALA A 175 7.92 -9.83 -12.84
N ALA A 176 8.58 -10.91 -12.40
CA ALA A 176 8.02 -12.26 -12.49
C ALA A 176 6.79 -12.44 -11.59
N TYR A 177 6.87 -11.94 -10.34
CA TYR A 177 5.72 -11.94 -9.42
C TYR A 177 4.59 -11.07 -9.97
N SER A 178 4.90 -9.89 -10.49
CA SER A 178 3.93 -8.99 -11.11
C SER A 178 3.17 -9.67 -12.25
N THR A 179 3.85 -10.45 -13.08
CA THR A 179 3.19 -11.21 -14.16
C THR A 179 2.18 -12.22 -13.59
N ALA A 180 2.56 -12.99 -12.58
CA ALA A 180 1.68 -13.96 -11.93
C ALA A 180 0.52 -13.27 -11.19
N LEU A 181 0.82 -12.15 -10.49
CA LEU A 181 -0.17 -11.37 -9.74
C LEU A 181 -1.27 -10.84 -10.67
N TYR A 182 -0.91 -10.23 -11.79
CA TYR A 182 -1.91 -9.69 -12.70
C TYR A 182 -2.69 -10.76 -13.45
N ALA A 183 -2.12 -11.93 -13.69
CA ALA A 183 -2.86 -13.09 -14.21
C ALA A 183 -3.91 -13.60 -13.20
N GLU A 184 -3.56 -13.66 -11.91
CA GLU A 184 -4.52 -14.02 -10.86
C GLU A 184 -5.59 -12.94 -10.64
N LEU A 185 -5.19 -11.66 -10.59
CA LEU A 185 -6.13 -10.54 -10.47
C LEU A 185 -7.13 -10.49 -11.63
N GLU A 186 -6.69 -10.76 -12.86
CA GLU A 186 -7.57 -10.83 -14.03
C GLU A 186 -8.65 -11.91 -13.87
N LYS A 187 -8.27 -13.08 -13.37
CA LYS A 187 -9.21 -14.16 -13.06
C LYS A 187 -10.16 -13.77 -11.91
N MET A 188 -9.63 -13.19 -10.83
CA MET A 188 -10.42 -12.77 -9.66
C MET A 188 -11.45 -11.72 -10.03
N MET A 189 -11.11 -10.75 -10.90
CA MET A 189 -12.03 -9.69 -11.33
C MET A 189 -13.04 -10.18 -12.36
N ASN A 190 -12.58 -10.79 -13.46
CA ASN A 190 -13.44 -11.04 -14.63
C ASN A 190 -14.17 -12.39 -14.60
N VAL A 191 -13.75 -13.32 -13.73
CA VAL A 191 -14.37 -14.66 -13.63
C VAL A 191 -15.04 -14.88 -12.29
N GLU A 192 -14.38 -14.45 -11.20
CA GLU A 192 -14.84 -14.76 -9.85
C GLU A 192 -15.60 -13.59 -9.19
N HIS A 193 -15.53 -12.39 -9.76
CA HIS A 193 -16.20 -11.17 -9.26
C HIS A 193 -15.86 -10.86 -7.79
N LEU A 194 -14.53 -10.83 -7.49
CA LEU A 194 -14.00 -10.58 -6.15
C LEU A 194 -13.50 -9.14 -5.97
N GLU A 195 -14.10 -8.18 -6.65
CA GLU A 195 -13.73 -6.78 -6.62
C GLU A 195 -13.88 -6.09 -5.26
N ASN A 196 -14.59 -6.73 -4.32
CA ASN A 196 -14.80 -6.21 -2.97
C ASN A 196 -14.03 -6.99 -1.89
N THR A 197 -12.80 -7.44 -2.22
CA THR A 197 -11.88 -8.10 -1.28
C THR A 197 -10.59 -7.30 -1.14
N PHE A 198 -9.72 -7.69 -0.20
CA PHE A 198 -8.39 -7.12 -0.05
C PHE A 198 -7.41 -7.75 -1.05
N TYR A 199 -6.42 -6.98 -1.55
CA TYR A 199 -5.46 -7.46 -2.55
C TYR A 199 -4.55 -8.58 -2.02
N GLU A 200 -4.37 -8.68 -0.73
CA GLU A 200 -3.59 -9.75 -0.09
C GLU A 200 -4.17 -11.14 -0.35
N LEU A 201 -5.46 -11.24 -0.67
CA LEU A 201 -6.05 -12.51 -1.13
C LEU A 201 -5.39 -13.00 -2.43
N ALA A 202 -4.99 -12.09 -3.32
CA ALA A 202 -4.24 -12.48 -4.51
C ALA A 202 -2.83 -12.94 -4.14
N PHE A 203 -2.17 -12.32 -3.16
CA PHE A 203 -0.86 -12.75 -2.66
C PHE A 203 -0.96 -14.16 -2.05
N GLU A 204 -1.96 -14.40 -1.20
CA GLU A 204 -2.20 -15.69 -0.57
C GLU A 204 -2.39 -16.80 -1.61
N ARG A 205 -3.15 -16.55 -2.68
CA ARG A 205 -3.39 -17.50 -3.77
C ARG A 205 -2.14 -17.84 -4.60
N LEU A 206 -1.16 -16.96 -4.60
CA LEU A 206 0.08 -17.16 -5.33
C LEU A 206 1.12 -17.98 -4.55
N ILE A 207 1.03 -18.04 -3.23
CA ILE A 207 1.96 -18.80 -2.37
C ILE A 207 2.05 -20.28 -2.79
N PRO A 208 0.95 -21.04 -2.92
CA PRO A 208 1.00 -22.43 -3.34
C PRO A 208 1.48 -22.63 -4.80
N GLN A 209 1.54 -21.55 -5.58
CA GLN A 209 2.09 -21.55 -6.94
C GLN A 209 3.60 -21.27 -6.96
N GLY A 210 4.22 -21.12 -5.79
CA GLY A 210 5.66 -20.85 -5.63
C GLY A 210 6.04 -19.37 -5.70
N HIS A 211 5.06 -18.46 -5.66
CA HIS A 211 5.29 -17.02 -5.62
C HIS A 211 5.07 -16.50 -4.20
N THR A 212 6.13 -16.00 -3.57
CA THR A 212 6.06 -15.50 -2.20
C THR A 212 6.96 -14.28 -2.01
N TYR A 213 6.92 -13.71 -0.83
CA TYR A 213 7.74 -12.58 -0.40
C TYR A 213 8.75 -12.99 0.66
N THR A 214 9.92 -12.36 0.61
CA THR A 214 10.79 -12.22 1.78
C THR A 214 10.25 -11.09 2.65
N VAL A 215 10.24 -11.28 3.95
CA VAL A 215 9.78 -10.24 4.88
C VAL A 215 10.93 -9.29 5.23
N TRP A 216 10.64 -8.00 5.26
CA TRP A 216 11.49 -6.99 5.89
C TRP A 216 10.78 -6.46 7.15
N ASP A 217 11.41 -6.62 8.30
CA ASP A 217 10.85 -6.24 9.60
C ASP A 217 11.09 -4.74 9.86
N ALA A 218 10.00 -3.97 9.91
CA ALA A 218 10.00 -2.53 10.12
C ALA A 218 9.71 -2.13 11.58
N SER A 219 9.64 -3.07 12.52
CA SER A 219 9.19 -2.82 13.90
C SER A 219 10.04 -1.81 14.68
N ASP A 220 11.30 -1.62 14.28
CA ASP A 220 12.20 -0.63 14.89
C ASP A 220 12.00 0.80 14.32
N TYR A 221 11.13 0.96 13.32
CA TYR A 221 10.85 2.24 12.66
C TYR A 221 9.45 2.72 13.00
N PHE A 222 9.28 4.02 13.06
CA PHE A 222 7.96 4.60 13.24
C PHE A 222 7.06 4.28 12.05
N SER A 223 5.88 3.76 12.32
CA SER A 223 4.80 3.59 11.33
C SER A 223 3.44 3.55 12.03
N CYS A 224 2.43 4.09 11.40
CA CYS A 224 1.03 3.94 11.81
C CYS A 224 0.08 4.12 10.62
N GLU A 225 -1.05 3.46 10.69
CA GLU A 225 -2.20 3.71 9.82
C GLU A 225 -3.10 4.80 10.43
N LEU A 226 -3.69 5.62 9.58
CA LEU A 226 -4.61 6.67 10.03
C LEU A 226 -6.05 6.30 9.67
N ASP A 227 -6.64 5.39 10.39
CA ASP A 227 -7.96 4.84 10.07
C ASP A 227 -9.12 5.53 10.77
N THR A 228 -8.87 6.09 11.94
CA THR A 228 -9.86 6.80 12.75
C THR A 228 -9.43 8.22 13.07
N VAL A 229 -10.37 9.04 13.56
CA VAL A 229 -10.05 10.40 14.04
C VAL A 229 -9.07 10.34 15.22
N GLU A 230 -9.16 9.31 16.06
CA GLU A 230 -8.24 9.10 17.18
C GLU A 230 -6.82 8.83 16.68
N ASP A 231 -6.66 7.94 15.68
CA ASP A 231 -5.34 7.68 15.06
C ASP A 231 -4.74 8.95 14.49
N PHE A 232 -5.56 9.75 13.81
CA PHE A 232 -5.11 11.02 13.24
C PHE A 232 -4.63 12.02 14.29
N GLU A 233 -5.36 12.18 15.42
CA GLU A 233 -4.93 13.07 16.51
C GLU A 233 -3.70 12.51 17.24
N ASN A 234 -3.61 11.20 17.44
CA ASN A 234 -2.44 10.55 18.03
C ASN A 234 -1.21 10.73 17.14
N ALA A 235 -1.34 10.54 15.83
CA ALA A 235 -0.24 10.72 14.88
C ALA A 235 0.35 12.13 14.94
N LYS A 236 -0.46 13.17 15.10
CA LYS A 236 0.02 14.55 15.26
C LYS A 236 0.92 14.74 16.49
N SER A 237 0.73 13.92 17.53
CA SER A 237 1.52 14.02 18.76
C SER A 237 2.77 13.13 18.73
N THR A 238 2.72 12.00 18.03
CA THR A 238 3.73 10.93 18.08
C THR A 238 4.72 10.94 16.93
N ILE A 239 4.34 11.54 15.77
CA ILE A 239 5.27 11.60 14.64
C ILE A 239 6.58 12.27 15.06
N PRO A 240 7.73 11.64 14.82
CA PRO A 240 9.02 12.27 15.04
C PRO A 240 9.09 13.61 14.27
N LEU A 241 9.72 14.63 14.88
CA LEU A 241 10.03 15.87 14.18
C LEU A 241 11.13 15.57 13.17
N ASP A 242 10.93 16.00 11.91
CA ASP A 242 11.92 15.92 10.83
C ASP A 242 13.19 16.69 11.17
#